data_ebf5c04ba51a465a40762cd4d88adcbb
#
_entry.id   ebf5c04ba51a465a40762cd4d88adcbb
#
_cell.length_a   1.000
_cell.length_b   1.000
_cell.length_c   1.000
_cell.angle_alpha   90.00
_cell.angle_beta   90.00
_cell.angle_gamma   90.00
#
_symmetry.space_group_name_H-M   'P 1'
#
loop_
_entity.id
_entity.type
_entity.pdbx_description
1 polymer ?
#
loop_
_entity_poly.entity_id
_entity_poly.type
_entity_poly.pdbx_seq_one_letter_code
_entity_poly.pdbx_strand_id
1 'polypeptide(L)'
;MSVMMDTILNLGLNDKIVVEIHTKIGNERFAYDSYRRFIIQMFGDIVMEVPYADFEKVLQGIKDKVGVKLDNELKIKDFKEVIAGYKKLINKKKRHEFPQDVQERLKQAIHVIFGNNPMAITYIFINDIPHTRGIAVNIVAKVFSNMGDTSVSGFAFTPNPATGEKAFFGDI
;
A
#
# COMPACT_ATOMS: atom_id res chain seq x y z
N MET A 1 -15.15 -7.12 6.11
CA MET A 1 -15.02 -6.16 7.22
C MET A 1 -14.46 -4.87 6.64
N SER A 2 -15.21 -3.78 6.64
CA SER A 2 -14.67 -2.51 6.17
C SER A 2 -13.54 -2.11 7.12
N VAL A 3 -12.37 -1.81 6.59
CA VAL A 3 -11.23 -1.34 7.36
C VAL A 3 -11.62 0.03 7.92
N MET A 4 -11.77 0.13 9.23
CA MET A 4 -12.19 1.37 9.90
C MET A 4 -11.13 2.47 9.83
N MET A 5 -9.89 2.11 9.55
CA MET A 5 -8.76 3.02 9.44
C MET A 5 -7.85 2.58 8.30
N ASP A 6 -7.20 3.54 7.67
CA ASP A 6 -6.26 3.29 6.60
C ASP A 6 -5.03 2.52 7.09
N THR A 7 -4.59 1.57 6.27
CA THR A 7 -3.36 0.83 6.50
C THR A 7 -2.36 1.22 5.42
N ILE A 8 -1.21 1.75 5.82
CA ILE A 8 -0.14 2.13 4.91
C ILE A 8 0.90 1.00 4.87
N LEU A 9 0.92 0.25 3.78
CA LEU A 9 1.85 -0.86 3.58
C LEU A 9 3.16 -0.39 2.91
N ASN A 10 4.23 -1.16 3.10
CA ASN A 10 5.52 -0.96 2.41
C ASN A 10 6.16 0.42 2.62
N LEU A 11 5.88 1.09 3.72
CA LEU A 11 6.32 2.47 4.00
C LEU A 11 7.84 2.65 3.90
N GLY A 12 8.62 1.61 4.18
CA GLY A 12 10.07 1.60 4.06
C GLY A 12 10.62 1.65 2.63
N LEU A 13 9.82 1.36 1.59
CA LEU A 13 10.33 1.28 0.21
C LEU A 13 10.71 2.66 -0.34
N ASN A 14 11.90 2.75 -0.91
CA ASN A 14 12.41 3.90 -1.68
C ASN A 14 13.30 3.40 -2.82
N ASP A 15 13.87 4.31 -3.61
CA ASP A 15 14.70 3.96 -4.76
C ASP A 15 15.92 3.10 -4.40
N LYS A 16 16.50 3.27 -3.22
CA LYS A 16 17.65 2.50 -2.74
C LYS A 16 17.20 1.13 -2.23
N ILE A 17 16.19 1.10 -1.37
CA ILE A 17 15.71 -0.13 -0.73
C ILE A 17 15.10 -1.10 -1.73
N VAL A 18 14.44 -0.62 -2.79
CA VAL A 18 13.90 -1.50 -3.84
C VAL A 18 15.00 -2.32 -4.53
N VAL A 19 16.18 -1.73 -4.73
CA VAL A 19 17.35 -2.43 -5.31
C VAL A 19 17.93 -3.43 -4.31
N GLU A 20 17.99 -3.08 -3.03
CA GLU A 20 18.46 -4.00 -1.98
C GLU A 20 17.54 -5.22 -1.82
N ILE A 21 16.22 -5.01 -1.85
CA ILE A 21 15.23 -6.09 -1.79
C ILE A 21 15.36 -7.00 -3.03
N HIS A 22 15.46 -6.44 -4.22
CA HIS A 22 15.69 -7.19 -5.44
C HIS A 22 16.94 -8.08 -5.32
N THR A 23 18.04 -7.53 -4.83
CA THR A 23 19.31 -8.26 -4.68
C THR A 23 19.19 -9.41 -3.68
N LYS A 24 18.48 -9.18 -2.55
CA LYS A 24 18.32 -10.21 -1.50
C LYS A 24 17.34 -11.32 -1.88
N ILE A 25 16.26 -10.99 -2.55
CA ILE A 25 15.18 -11.95 -2.87
C ILE A 25 15.41 -12.62 -4.22
N GLY A 26 16.22 -12.03 -5.11
CA GLY A 26 16.44 -12.52 -6.47
C GLY A 26 15.24 -12.28 -7.41
N ASN A 27 14.23 -11.50 -6.98
CA ASN A 27 13.02 -11.23 -7.76
C ASN A 27 12.84 -9.72 -7.98
N GLU A 28 13.43 -9.22 -9.06
CA GLU A 28 13.40 -7.80 -9.43
C GLU A 28 11.96 -7.33 -9.72
N ARG A 29 11.17 -8.17 -10.38
CA ARG A 29 9.79 -7.85 -10.71
C ARG A 29 8.95 -7.62 -9.45
N PHE A 30 9.04 -8.50 -8.47
CA PHE A 30 8.36 -8.36 -7.19
C PHE A 30 8.73 -7.05 -6.48
N ALA A 31 10.02 -6.70 -6.45
CA ALA A 31 10.49 -5.49 -5.77
C ALA A 31 9.91 -4.21 -6.41
N TYR A 32 9.95 -4.10 -7.74
CA TYR A 32 9.43 -2.92 -8.44
C TYR A 32 7.90 -2.86 -8.46
N ASP A 33 7.19 -3.99 -8.54
CA ASP A 33 5.73 -4.00 -8.42
C ASP A 33 5.27 -3.60 -7.01
N SER A 34 5.96 -4.09 -5.97
CA SER A 34 5.71 -3.68 -4.58
C SER A 34 5.94 -2.18 -4.37
N TYR A 35 6.98 -1.63 -4.99
CA TYR A 35 7.29 -0.20 -4.90
C TYR A 35 6.26 0.65 -5.65
N ARG A 36 5.85 0.24 -6.85
CA ARG A 36 4.78 0.86 -7.60
C ARG A 36 3.50 0.95 -6.77
N ARG A 37 3.06 -0.18 -6.22
CA ARG A 37 1.83 -0.25 -5.39
C ARG A 37 1.92 0.62 -4.15
N PHE A 38 3.08 0.69 -3.51
CA PHE A 38 3.31 1.58 -2.38
C PHE A 38 3.13 3.06 -2.77
N ILE A 39 3.74 3.50 -3.87
CA ILE A 39 3.64 4.89 -4.35
C ILE A 39 2.19 5.26 -4.67
N ILE A 40 1.44 4.34 -5.32
CA ILE A 40 0.05 4.60 -5.71
C ILE A 40 -0.88 4.61 -4.51
N GLN A 41 -1.07 3.39 -3.95
CA GLN A 41 -2.23 3.11 -3.09
C GLN A 41 -2.08 3.68 -1.69
N MET A 42 -0.84 3.79 -1.23
CA MET A 42 -0.62 4.04 0.18
C MET A 42 -0.15 5.46 0.43
N PHE A 43 0.90 5.87 -0.23
CA PHE A 43 1.48 7.17 0.04
C PHE A 43 0.92 8.27 -0.87
N GLY A 44 0.77 7.97 -2.16
CA GLY A 44 0.28 8.95 -3.13
C GLY A 44 -1.17 9.34 -2.90
N ASP A 45 -2.03 8.37 -2.69
CA ASP A 45 -3.47 8.58 -2.47
C ASP A 45 -3.76 9.04 -1.04
N ILE A 46 -3.37 8.25 -0.04
CA ILE A 46 -3.72 8.50 1.37
C ILE A 46 -2.94 9.68 1.95
N VAL A 47 -1.61 9.72 1.77
CA VAL A 47 -0.76 10.72 2.43
C VAL A 47 -0.60 11.99 1.61
N MET A 48 -0.45 11.85 0.30
CA MET A 48 -0.26 12.98 -0.60
C MET A 48 -1.56 13.45 -1.27
N GLU A 49 -2.69 12.83 -1.01
CA GLU A 49 -4.01 13.19 -1.55
C GLU A 49 -3.99 13.41 -3.08
N VAL A 50 -3.29 12.54 -3.79
CA VAL A 50 -3.32 12.51 -5.26
C VAL A 50 -4.32 11.44 -5.67
N PRO A 51 -5.41 11.77 -6.39
CA PRO A 51 -6.47 10.83 -6.69
C PRO A 51 -5.95 9.55 -7.36
N TYR A 52 -6.37 8.40 -6.83
CA TYR A 52 -6.02 7.07 -7.37
C TYR A 52 -6.24 6.96 -8.88
N ALA A 53 -7.34 7.52 -9.38
CA ALA A 53 -7.67 7.53 -10.80
C ALA A 53 -6.60 8.20 -11.70
N ASP A 54 -5.82 9.13 -11.16
CA ASP A 54 -4.76 9.78 -11.94
C ASP A 54 -3.51 8.88 -12.06
N PHE A 55 -3.23 8.06 -11.04
CA PHE A 55 -2.21 7.02 -11.13
C PHE A 55 -2.62 5.93 -12.14
N GLU A 56 -3.89 5.51 -12.10
CA GLU A 56 -4.41 4.52 -13.06
C GLU A 56 -4.29 4.98 -14.51
N LYS A 57 -4.52 6.26 -14.80
CA LYS A 57 -4.30 6.82 -16.15
C LYS A 57 -2.86 6.67 -16.61
N VAL A 58 -1.88 6.89 -15.71
CA VAL A 58 -0.46 6.71 -16.04
C VAL A 58 -0.15 5.24 -16.33
N LEU A 59 -0.65 4.33 -15.49
CA LEU A 59 -0.47 2.89 -15.67
C LEU A 59 -1.10 2.42 -16.98
N GLN A 60 -2.35 2.81 -17.24
CA GLN A 60 -3.06 2.44 -18.46
C GLN A 60 -2.36 2.96 -19.71
N GLY A 61 -1.88 4.20 -19.69
CA GLY A 61 -1.12 4.77 -20.82
C GLY A 61 0.16 3.98 -21.13
N ILE A 62 0.82 3.42 -20.12
CA ILE A 62 1.99 2.56 -20.35
C ILE A 62 1.56 1.18 -20.86
N LYS A 63 0.50 0.59 -20.32
CA LYS A 63 -0.06 -0.68 -20.82
C LYS A 63 -0.44 -0.56 -22.30
N ASP A 64 -1.13 0.51 -22.69
CA ASP A 64 -1.53 0.76 -24.06
C ASP A 64 -0.32 0.92 -24.99
N LYS A 65 0.72 1.62 -24.52
CA LYS A 65 1.98 1.81 -25.26
C LYS A 65 2.70 0.49 -25.54
N VAL A 66 2.69 -0.45 -24.59
CA VAL A 66 3.38 -1.75 -24.72
C VAL A 66 2.48 -2.86 -25.24
N GLY A 67 1.16 -2.60 -25.41
CA GLY A 67 0.20 -3.52 -25.98
C GLY A 67 -0.23 -4.66 -25.02
N VAL A 68 -0.25 -4.42 -23.71
CA VAL A 68 -0.65 -5.42 -22.70
C VAL A 68 -1.92 -4.98 -21.96
N LYS A 69 -2.69 -5.96 -21.46
CA LYS A 69 -3.94 -5.69 -20.72
C LYS A 69 -3.78 -5.86 -19.21
N LEU A 70 -3.00 -6.82 -18.79
CA LEU A 70 -2.86 -7.19 -17.37
C LEU A 70 -1.54 -6.67 -16.79
N ASP A 71 -1.54 -6.36 -15.50
CA ASP A 71 -0.34 -5.91 -14.78
C ASP A 71 0.76 -6.98 -14.75
N ASN A 72 0.36 -8.26 -14.77
CA ASN A 72 1.30 -9.37 -14.75
C ASN A 72 2.07 -9.54 -16.08
N GLU A 73 1.62 -8.94 -17.17
CA GLU A 73 2.29 -8.93 -18.47
C GLU A 73 3.37 -7.85 -18.59
N LEU A 74 3.34 -6.85 -17.68
CA LEU A 74 4.35 -5.79 -17.65
C LEU A 74 5.73 -6.34 -17.30
N LYS A 75 6.74 -5.87 -18.02
CA LYS A 75 8.15 -6.20 -17.77
C LYS A 75 8.75 -5.23 -16.76
N ILE A 76 9.92 -5.57 -16.23
CA ILE A 76 10.64 -4.76 -15.24
C ILE A 76 10.87 -3.32 -15.74
N LYS A 77 11.26 -3.16 -17.02
CA LYS A 77 11.44 -1.84 -17.62
C LYS A 77 10.17 -0.99 -17.60
N ASP A 78 9.02 -1.64 -17.79
CA ASP A 78 7.72 -0.97 -17.82
C ASP A 78 7.33 -0.52 -16.41
N PHE A 79 7.58 -1.35 -15.37
CA PHE A 79 7.41 -0.91 -13.97
C PHE A 79 8.29 0.29 -13.61
N LYS A 80 9.54 0.32 -14.08
CA LYS A 80 10.44 1.48 -13.86
C LYS A 80 9.87 2.73 -14.53
N GLU A 81 9.30 2.59 -15.73
CA GLU A 81 8.64 3.71 -16.45
C GLU A 81 7.38 4.17 -15.70
N VAL A 82 6.56 3.25 -15.21
CA VAL A 82 5.38 3.54 -14.37
C VAL A 82 5.78 4.33 -13.13
N ILE A 83 6.77 3.86 -12.37
CA ILE A 83 7.25 4.53 -11.16
C ILE A 83 7.75 5.95 -11.46
N ALA A 84 8.49 6.13 -12.55
CA ALA A 84 8.92 7.44 -12.98
C ALA A 84 7.74 8.36 -13.36
N GLY A 85 6.73 7.80 -14.02
CA GLY A 85 5.47 8.48 -14.35
C GLY A 85 4.71 8.94 -13.10
N TYR A 86 4.62 8.08 -12.09
CA TYR A 86 3.96 8.41 -10.81
C TYR A 86 4.67 9.52 -10.05
N LYS A 87 6.01 9.48 -9.99
CA LYS A 87 6.79 10.55 -9.37
C LYS A 87 6.61 11.89 -10.09
N LYS A 88 6.56 11.88 -11.43
CA LYS A 88 6.26 13.08 -12.22
C LYS A 88 4.85 13.60 -11.95
N LEU A 89 3.86 12.71 -11.83
CA LEU A 89 2.48 13.07 -11.50
C LEU A 89 2.40 13.74 -10.12
N ILE A 90 3.04 13.15 -9.11
CA ILE A 90 3.12 13.70 -7.75
C ILE A 90 3.76 15.09 -7.78
N ASN A 91 4.92 15.22 -8.40
CA ASN A 91 5.61 16.50 -8.51
C ASN A 91 4.74 17.58 -9.21
N LYS A 92 4.05 17.22 -10.29
CA LYS A 92 3.13 18.11 -11.00
C LYS A 92 1.97 18.58 -10.12
N LYS A 93 1.41 17.66 -9.31
CA LYS A 93 0.22 17.92 -8.47
C LYS A 93 0.54 18.66 -7.17
N LYS A 94 1.61 18.24 -6.51
CA LYS A 94 1.98 18.72 -5.16
C LYS A 94 3.13 19.73 -5.16
N ARG A 95 3.79 19.95 -6.31
CA ARG A 95 4.93 20.88 -6.50
C ARG A 95 6.15 20.53 -5.63
N HIS A 96 6.27 19.29 -5.20
CA HIS A 96 7.46 18.73 -4.54
C HIS A 96 7.66 17.29 -4.96
N GLU A 97 8.87 16.79 -4.79
CA GLU A 97 9.23 15.43 -5.15
C GLU A 97 8.64 14.40 -4.16
N PHE A 98 8.49 13.17 -4.63
CA PHE A 98 8.14 12.05 -3.76
C PHE A 98 9.25 11.84 -2.72
N PRO A 99 8.95 11.93 -1.42
CA PRO A 99 9.97 11.88 -0.37
C PRO A 99 10.67 10.52 -0.34
N GLN A 100 12.00 10.53 -0.34
CA GLN A 100 12.82 9.32 -0.30
C GLN A 100 13.26 8.95 1.12
N ASP A 101 13.22 9.89 2.05
CA ASP A 101 13.54 9.63 3.46
C ASP A 101 12.41 8.83 4.13
N VAL A 102 12.77 7.69 4.74
CA VAL A 102 11.80 6.78 5.36
C VAL A 102 11.22 7.38 6.64
N GLN A 103 12.03 8.11 7.42
CA GLN A 103 11.59 8.72 8.66
C GLN A 103 10.61 9.87 8.40
N GLU A 104 10.90 10.66 7.38
CA GLU A 104 9.99 11.73 6.95
C GLU A 104 8.64 11.17 6.50
N ARG A 105 8.64 10.11 5.69
CA ARG A 105 7.39 9.45 5.28
C ARG A 105 6.63 8.84 6.45
N LEU A 106 7.34 8.24 7.42
CA LEU A 106 6.71 7.72 8.62
C LEU A 106 5.99 8.82 9.40
N LYS A 107 6.64 9.97 9.60
CA LYS A 107 6.04 11.13 10.26
C LYS A 107 4.79 11.61 9.51
N GLN A 108 4.86 11.74 8.19
CA GLN A 108 3.73 12.15 7.36
C GLN A 108 2.58 11.14 7.44
N ALA A 109 2.85 9.84 7.36
CA ALA A 109 1.86 8.79 7.48
C ALA A 109 1.16 8.79 8.85
N ILE A 110 1.92 8.91 9.93
CA ILE A 110 1.38 9.02 11.29
C ILE A 110 0.51 10.27 11.42
N HIS A 111 0.96 11.40 10.89
CA HIS A 111 0.19 12.64 10.92
C HIS A 111 -1.16 12.51 10.22
N VAL A 112 -1.20 11.85 9.07
CA VAL A 112 -2.45 11.62 8.32
C VAL A 112 -3.38 10.67 9.07
N ILE A 113 -2.85 9.60 9.66
CA ILE A 113 -3.67 8.64 10.43
C ILE A 113 -4.26 9.29 11.70
N PHE A 114 -3.50 10.12 12.40
CA PHE A 114 -3.99 10.88 13.56
C PHE A 114 -4.83 12.10 13.19
N GLY A 115 -4.76 12.55 11.94
CA GLY A 115 -5.56 13.64 11.42
C GLY A 115 -7.03 13.27 11.28
N ASN A 116 -7.78 14.14 10.66
CA ASN A 116 -9.22 13.96 10.46
C ASN A 116 -9.53 12.82 9.48
N ASN A 117 -9.45 11.57 9.94
CA ASN A 117 -9.95 10.42 9.19
C ASN A 117 -11.49 10.39 9.32
N PRO A 118 -12.25 10.70 8.26
CA PRO A 118 -13.73 10.75 8.32
C PRO A 118 -14.35 9.42 8.75
N MET A 119 -13.71 8.30 8.38
CA MET A 119 -14.18 6.95 8.75
C MET A 119 -14.03 6.70 10.25
N ALA A 120 -12.91 7.11 10.85
CA ALA A 120 -12.69 6.99 12.29
C ALA A 120 -13.66 7.88 13.07
N ILE A 121 -13.88 9.10 12.62
CA ILE A 121 -14.86 10.04 13.24
C ILE A 121 -16.27 9.45 13.17
N THR A 122 -16.68 8.94 12.01
CA THR A 122 -17.99 8.30 11.83
C THR A 122 -18.15 7.09 12.73
N TYR A 123 -17.12 6.24 12.85
CA TYR A 123 -17.16 5.08 13.72
C TYR A 123 -17.28 5.45 15.19
N ILE A 124 -16.52 6.43 15.65
CA ILE A 124 -16.58 6.97 17.02
C ILE A 124 -18.00 7.47 17.32
N PHE A 125 -18.59 8.21 16.39
CA PHE A 125 -19.93 8.77 16.53
C PHE A 125 -21.03 7.68 16.56
N ILE A 126 -20.99 6.71 15.63
CA ILE A 126 -22.00 5.63 15.55
C ILE A 126 -21.97 4.72 16.78
N ASN A 127 -20.79 4.52 17.36
CA ASN A 127 -20.61 3.59 18.50
C ASN A 127 -20.56 4.30 19.86
N ASP A 128 -20.88 5.60 19.90
CA ASP A 128 -20.88 6.41 21.13
C ASP A 128 -19.58 6.29 21.95
N ILE A 129 -18.45 6.29 21.24
CA ILE A 129 -17.12 6.18 21.86
C ILE A 129 -16.70 7.56 22.37
N PRO A 130 -16.24 7.69 23.62
CA PRO A 130 -15.75 8.96 24.13
C PRO A 130 -14.59 9.50 23.30
N HIS A 131 -14.71 10.74 22.80
CA HIS A 131 -13.67 11.42 21.99
C HIS A 131 -12.31 11.53 22.71
N THR A 132 -12.30 11.40 24.04
CA THR A 132 -11.08 11.44 24.86
C THR A 132 -10.19 10.21 24.70
N ARG A 133 -10.68 9.12 24.10
CA ARG A 133 -9.87 7.88 23.92
C ARG A 133 -8.79 8.00 22.86
N GLY A 134 -8.97 8.88 21.88
CA GLY A 134 -8.01 9.03 20.78
C GLY A 134 -7.88 7.80 19.87
N ILE A 135 -6.84 7.82 19.04
CA ILE A 135 -6.52 6.78 18.06
C ILE A 135 -5.12 6.26 18.37
N ALA A 136 -4.90 4.95 18.21
CA ALA A 136 -3.59 4.33 18.32
C ALA A 136 -3.08 3.92 16.92
N VAL A 137 -1.78 4.04 16.68
CA VAL A 137 -1.10 3.61 15.47
C VAL A 137 -0.14 2.49 15.80
N ASN A 138 -0.25 1.37 15.08
CA ASN A 138 0.67 0.24 15.19
C ASN A 138 1.65 0.27 14.01
N ILE A 139 2.94 0.26 14.29
CA ILE A 139 4.00 0.12 13.29
C ILE A 139 4.55 -1.29 13.42
N VAL A 140 4.36 -2.11 12.38
CA VAL A 140 4.73 -3.53 12.40
C VAL A 140 5.62 -3.89 11.23
N ALA A 141 6.47 -4.89 11.43
CA ALA A 141 7.22 -5.49 10.34
C ALA A 141 6.27 -6.24 9.40
N LYS A 142 6.47 -6.08 8.11
CA LYS A 142 5.69 -6.77 7.08
C LYS A 142 6.43 -7.98 6.53
N VAL A 143 5.73 -9.11 6.44
CA VAL A 143 6.15 -10.30 5.71
C VAL A 143 5.44 -10.32 4.37
N PHE A 144 6.13 -10.76 3.31
CA PHE A 144 5.56 -10.81 1.97
C PHE A 144 5.16 -12.24 1.63
N SER A 145 3.92 -12.41 1.18
CA SER A 145 3.36 -13.70 0.77
C SER A 145 3.54 -14.02 -0.72
N ASN A 146 4.18 -13.14 -1.46
CA ASN A 146 4.36 -13.25 -2.91
C ASN A 146 5.83 -13.12 -3.34
N MET A 147 6.76 -13.54 -2.48
CA MET A 147 8.20 -13.50 -2.78
C MET A 147 8.63 -14.60 -3.76
N GLY A 148 7.93 -15.73 -3.78
CA GLY A 148 8.23 -16.88 -4.63
C GLY A 148 7.33 -18.06 -4.31
N ASP A 149 7.61 -19.20 -4.89
CA ASP A 149 6.78 -20.42 -4.83
C ASP A 149 6.61 -21.02 -3.43
N THR A 150 7.45 -20.61 -2.48
CA THR A 150 7.39 -21.04 -1.07
C THR A 150 6.64 -20.04 -0.17
N SER A 151 6.09 -18.98 -0.75
CA SER A 151 5.41 -17.93 -0.02
C SER A 151 3.92 -17.98 -0.30
N VAL A 152 3.11 -17.96 0.74
CA VAL A 152 1.65 -18.07 0.66
C VAL A 152 0.98 -17.10 1.63
N SER A 153 -0.25 -16.73 1.33
CA SER A 153 -1.11 -15.89 2.18
C SER A 153 -2.46 -16.55 2.32
N GLY A 154 -3.00 -16.49 3.51
CA GLY A 154 -4.32 -17.01 3.80
C GLY A 154 -4.97 -16.28 4.98
N PHE A 155 -6.18 -16.68 5.32
CA PHE A 155 -6.89 -16.21 6.50
C PHE A 155 -7.39 -17.40 7.32
N ALA A 156 -7.40 -17.23 8.63
CA ALA A 156 -7.94 -18.23 9.54
C ALA A 156 -8.76 -17.57 10.64
N PHE A 157 -9.81 -18.24 11.02
CA PHE A 157 -10.66 -17.85 12.14
C PHE A 157 -10.63 -18.91 13.24
N THR A 158 -10.75 -18.46 14.47
CA THR A 158 -11.00 -19.33 15.62
C THR A 158 -11.92 -18.59 16.58
N PRO A 159 -13.12 -19.05 16.79
CA PRO A 159 -13.81 -20.24 16.26
C PRO A 159 -14.28 -20.07 14.81
N ASN A 160 -14.86 -21.14 14.24
CA ASN A 160 -15.55 -21.11 12.96
C ASN A 160 -16.67 -20.06 12.99
N PRO A 161 -16.65 -19.01 12.12
CA PRO A 161 -17.62 -17.92 12.18
C PRO A 161 -19.05 -18.33 11.81
N ALA A 162 -19.24 -19.46 11.10
CA ALA A 162 -20.55 -19.94 10.68
C ALA A 162 -21.22 -20.83 11.75
N THR A 163 -20.45 -21.65 12.47
CA THR A 163 -20.98 -22.65 13.42
C THR A 163 -20.69 -22.32 14.87
N GLY A 164 -19.73 -21.46 15.17
CA GLY A 164 -19.24 -21.19 16.52
C GLY A 164 -18.37 -22.30 17.12
N GLU A 165 -18.09 -23.35 16.35
CA GLU A 165 -17.24 -24.47 16.80
C GLU A 165 -15.80 -24.02 17.03
N LYS A 166 -15.17 -24.48 18.10
CA LYS A 166 -13.76 -24.18 18.42
C LYS A 166 -12.80 -24.99 17.55
N ALA A 167 -12.83 -24.70 16.26
CA ALA A 167 -11.94 -25.29 15.26
C ALA A 167 -11.34 -24.20 14.37
N PHE A 168 -10.18 -24.44 13.81
CA PHE A 168 -9.63 -23.55 12.77
C PHE A 168 -10.50 -23.65 11.52
N PHE A 169 -10.88 -22.50 11.01
CA PHE A 169 -11.61 -22.34 9.75
C PHE A 169 -10.92 -21.27 8.91
N GLY A 170 -10.53 -21.60 7.68
CA GLY A 170 -9.83 -20.63 6.83
C GLY A 170 -9.56 -21.16 5.43
N ASP A 171 -8.90 -20.32 4.64
CA ASP A 171 -8.52 -20.62 3.25
C ASP A 171 -7.11 -20.04 2.98
N ILE A 172 -6.39 -20.63 1.98
CA ILE A 172 -5.01 -20.29 1.61
C ILE A 172 -4.96 -19.91 0.13
#